data_b97abbe536fb3ee762cf21c997dc4add
#
_entry.id   b97abbe536fb3ee762cf21c997dc4add
#
_cell.length_a   1.000
_cell.length_b   1.000
_cell.length_c   1.000
_cell.angle_alpha   90.00
_cell.angle_beta   90.00
_cell.angle_gamma   90.00
#
_symmetry.space_group_name_H-M   'P 1'
#
loop_
_entity.id
_entity.type
_entity.pdbx_description
1 polymer ?
#
loop_
_entity_poly.entity_id
_entity_poly.type
_entity_poly.pdbx_seq_one_letter_code
_entity_poly.pdbx_strand_id
1 'polypeptide(L)'
;TDTIDICNSFLRYRVNLKTSTCNFNSNRPGDILTDMMTPFIPVIHNVGFDTSTQQMQIQWNNNPAPDTYGYVVYTFDANGFLIELDTLYGQNNTTYLYNVLGNGPFSYTVAAFDSCLTTTIPATFQTSAKANLHTSILANFQLDMCPQTAQLSWTNYLGATVISYEIWG
;
A
#
# COMPACT_ATOMS: atom_id res chain seq x y z
N THR A 1 -7.00 6.39 -29.53
CA THR A 1 -7.07 6.69 -28.09
C THR A 1 -5.65 6.85 -27.58
N ASP A 2 -5.37 7.99 -27.01
CA ASP A 2 -4.09 8.30 -26.41
C ASP A 2 -4.25 8.11 -24.90
N THR A 3 -3.35 7.35 -24.27
CA THR A 3 -3.32 7.23 -22.81
C THR A 3 -2.46 8.36 -22.29
N ILE A 4 -3.04 9.23 -21.50
CA ILE A 4 -2.39 10.43 -21.03
C ILE A 4 -2.08 10.22 -19.55
N ASP A 5 -0.80 10.06 -19.27
CA ASP A 5 -0.24 9.92 -17.92
C ASP A 5 0.37 11.26 -17.51
N ILE A 6 -0.48 12.15 -17.02
CA ILE A 6 -0.05 13.49 -16.58
C ILE A 6 -0.93 14.01 -15.44
N CYS A 7 -0.29 14.44 -14.38
CA CYS A 7 -0.95 15.01 -13.21
C CYS A 7 -1.70 16.30 -13.51
N ASN A 8 -1.10 17.20 -14.26
CA ASN A 8 -1.72 18.47 -14.69
C ASN A 8 -0.94 19.01 -15.89
N SER A 9 -1.57 19.04 -17.05
CA SER A 9 -0.93 19.59 -18.25
C SER A 9 -1.94 20.14 -19.24
N PHE A 10 -1.53 21.19 -19.95
CA PHE A 10 -2.30 21.72 -21.04
C PHE A 10 -2.00 20.94 -22.31
N LEU A 11 -2.95 20.15 -22.79
CA LEU A 11 -2.83 19.37 -24.01
C LEU A 11 -3.41 20.09 -25.21
N ARG A 12 -2.69 20.05 -26.32
CA ARG A 12 -3.13 20.57 -27.61
C ARG A 12 -2.99 19.53 -28.69
N TYR A 13 -4.02 19.32 -29.44
CA TYR A 13 -4.03 18.42 -30.61
C TYR A 13 -4.09 19.18 -31.91
N ARG A 14 -3.46 18.62 -32.93
CA ARG A 14 -3.51 19.11 -34.30
C ARG A 14 -3.63 17.93 -35.23
N VAL A 15 -4.53 18.01 -36.17
CA VAL A 15 -4.63 17.06 -37.27
C VAL A 15 -3.88 17.61 -38.47
N ASN A 16 -2.96 16.80 -39.02
CA ASN A 16 -2.26 17.11 -40.25
C ASN A 16 -2.82 16.24 -41.37
N LEU A 17 -3.29 16.89 -42.41
CA LEU A 17 -3.60 16.22 -43.69
C LEU A 17 -2.42 16.40 -44.65
N LYS A 18 -1.85 15.29 -45.08
CA LYS A 18 -0.78 15.27 -46.10
C LYS A 18 -1.34 14.73 -47.38
N THR A 19 -1.18 15.48 -48.46
CA THR A 19 -1.40 15.01 -49.84
C THR A 19 -0.07 15.00 -50.59
N SER A 20 -0.06 14.48 -51.81
CA SER A 20 1.16 14.47 -52.65
C SER A 20 1.66 15.88 -52.97
N THR A 21 0.80 16.90 -52.92
CA THR A 21 1.12 18.25 -53.34
C THR A 21 1.00 19.32 -52.21
N CYS A 22 0.25 19.03 -51.13
CA CYS A 22 -0.04 20.02 -50.10
C CYS A 22 -0.12 19.40 -48.71
N ASN A 23 0.21 20.23 -47.72
CA ASN A 23 0.01 19.90 -46.28
C ASN A 23 -1.01 20.89 -45.70
N PHE A 24 -2.01 20.36 -45.02
CA PHE A 24 -3.01 21.17 -44.31
C PHE A 24 -2.98 20.83 -42.83
N ASN A 25 -3.09 21.85 -41.99
CA ASN A 25 -3.17 21.69 -40.55
C ASN A 25 -4.54 22.19 -40.06
N SER A 26 -5.13 21.46 -39.12
CA SER A 26 -6.28 21.95 -38.39
C SER A 26 -5.89 23.11 -37.44
N ASN A 27 -6.87 23.76 -36.86
CA ASN A 27 -6.69 24.52 -35.62
C ASN A 27 -6.09 23.60 -34.52
N ARG A 28 -5.70 24.19 -33.41
CA ARG A 28 -5.11 23.48 -32.24
C ARG A 28 -6.04 23.61 -31.04
N PRO A 29 -7.14 22.85 -30.98
CA PRO A 29 -7.94 22.81 -29.77
C PRO A 29 -7.13 22.18 -28.64
N GLY A 30 -7.33 22.66 -27.42
CA GLY A 30 -6.67 22.10 -26.25
C GLY A 30 -7.40 22.49 -24.99
N ASP A 31 -7.12 21.75 -23.93
CA ASP A 31 -7.66 21.96 -22.59
C ASP A 31 -6.66 21.50 -21.54
N ILE A 32 -6.89 21.92 -20.31
CA ILE A 32 -6.11 21.44 -19.14
C ILE A 32 -6.69 20.08 -18.76
N LEU A 33 -5.83 19.06 -18.79
CA LEU A 33 -6.14 17.77 -18.22
C LEU A 33 -5.51 17.68 -16.83
N THR A 34 -6.31 17.30 -15.85
CA THR A 34 -5.90 17.09 -14.47
C THR A 34 -6.27 15.65 -14.11
N ASP A 35 -5.31 14.88 -13.66
CA ASP A 35 -5.62 13.59 -13.07
C ASP A 35 -6.25 13.81 -11.69
N MET A 36 -7.39 13.19 -11.47
CA MET A 36 -8.16 13.23 -10.23
C MET A 36 -8.43 11.82 -9.68
N MET A 37 -7.79 10.81 -10.26
CA MET A 37 -7.99 9.41 -9.87
C MET A 37 -6.92 8.98 -8.89
N THR A 38 -7.33 8.72 -7.65
CA THR A 38 -6.44 8.14 -6.65
C THR A 38 -6.14 6.67 -6.99
N PRO A 39 -4.97 6.15 -6.59
CA PRO A 39 -4.66 4.72 -6.72
C PRO A 39 -5.71 3.83 -6.05
N PHE A 40 -5.74 2.57 -6.45
CA PHE A 40 -6.60 1.57 -5.80
C PHE A 40 -6.16 1.33 -4.36
N ILE A 41 -7.11 0.92 -3.51
CA ILE A 41 -6.81 0.51 -2.14
C ILE A 41 -5.92 -0.74 -2.18
N PRO A 42 -4.76 -0.74 -1.51
CA PRO A 42 -3.90 -1.92 -1.45
C PRO A 42 -4.59 -3.11 -0.79
N VAL A 43 -4.24 -4.32 -1.22
CA VAL A 43 -4.71 -5.56 -0.60
C VAL A 43 -3.56 -6.20 0.15
N ILE A 44 -3.59 -6.12 1.47
CA ILE A 44 -2.61 -6.80 2.33
C ILE A 44 -2.95 -8.29 2.35
N HIS A 45 -1.95 -9.14 2.18
CA HIS A 45 -2.09 -10.60 2.23
C HIS A 45 -1.27 -11.26 3.33
N ASN A 46 -0.29 -10.55 3.90
CA ASN A 46 0.51 -11.06 4.99
C ASN A 46 0.89 -9.96 5.99
N VAL A 47 0.69 -10.23 7.27
CA VAL A 47 1.31 -9.52 8.39
C VAL A 47 1.77 -10.57 9.38
N GLY A 48 3.06 -10.82 9.45
CA GLY A 48 3.63 -11.88 10.26
C GLY A 48 5.05 -11.59 10.70
N PHE A 49 5.55 -12.41 11.62
CA PHE A 49 6.93 -12.35 12.07
C PHE A 49 7.79 -13.25 11.19
N ASP A 50 8.78 -12.66 10.53
CA ASP A 50 9.77 -13.41 9.77
C ASP A 50 10.85 -13.93 10.73
N THR A 51 10.86 -15.23 10.96
CA THR A 51 11.80 -15.89 11.87
C THR A 51 13.25 -15.84 11.37
N SER A 52 13.47 -15.66 10.08
CA SER A 52 14.82 -15.60 9.49
C SER A 52 15.48 -14.24 9.72
N THR A 53 14.72 -13.16 9.60
CA THR A 53 15.18 -11.78 9.81
C THR A 53 14.89 -11.28 11.22
N GLN A 54 14.04 -11.97 11.96
CA GLN A 54 13.50 -11.54 13.27
C GLN A 54 12.79 -10.19 13.23
N GLN A 55 12.10 -9.92 12.13
CA GLN A 55 11.37 -8.68 11.89
C GLN A 55 9.90 -8.97 11.61
N MET A 56 9.05 -7.99 11.89
CA MET A 56 7.69 -8.00 11.36
C MET A 56 7.75 -7.75 9.85
N GLN A 57 7.04 -8.57 9.08
CA GLN A 57 6.90 -8.45 7.65
C GLN A 57 5.46 -8.12 7.31
N ILE A 58 5.28 -7.05 6.54
CA ILE A 58 4.00 -6.65 5.97
C ILE A 58 4.12 -6.78 4.45
N GLN A 59 3.18 -7.50 3.81
CA GLN A 59 3.17 -7.70 2.36
C GLN A 59 1.80 -7.42 1.78
N TRP A 60 1.79 -6.80 0.60
CA TRP A 60 0.57 -6.45 -0.15
C TRP A 60 0.75 -6.66 -1.64
N ASN A 61 -0.35 -6.65 -2.37
CA ASN A 61 -0.31 -6.79 -3.82
C ASN A 61 0.12 -5.48 -4.48
N ASN A 62 0.80 -5.63 -5.63
CA ASN A 62 1.13 -4.49 -6.48
C ASN A 62 -0.14 -3.73 -6.88
N ASN A 63 -0.12 -2.41 -6.81
CA ASN A 63 -1.25 -1.58 -7.19
C ASN A 63 -1.38 -1.57 -8.72
N PRO A 64 -2.58 -1.83 -9.28
CA PRO A 64 -2.76 -1.87 -10.73
C PRO A 64 -2.78 -0.49 -11.41
N ALA A 65 -2.90 0.61 -10.66
CA ALA A 65 -2.83 1.95 -11.22
C ALA A 65 -1.39 2.24 -11.71
N PRO A 66 -1.19 2.58 -12.99
CA PRO A 66 0.15 2.70 -13.58
C PRO A 66 0.95 3.89 -13.03
N ASP A 67 0.28 4.88 -12.49
CA ASP A 67 0.83 6.11 -11.89
C ASP A 67 1.09 5.99 -10.39
N THR A 68 0.89 4.80 -9.81
CA THR A 68 1.23 4.55 -8.41
C THR A 68 2.70 4.84 -8.15
N TYR A 69 2.96 5.85 -7.31
CA TYR A 69 4.30 6.31 -6.98
C TYR A 69 4.88 5.62 -5.75
N GLY A 70 4.01 5.11 -4.87
CA GLY A 70 4.45 4.38 -3.68
C GLY A 70 3.33 4.03 -2.71
N TYR A 71 3.76 3.69 -1.49
CA TYR A 71 2.88 3.24 -0.42
C TYR A 71 3.28 3.87 0.91
N VAL A 72 2.28 4.17 1.72
CA VAL A 72 2.46 4.60 3.12
C VAL A 72 2.00 3.47 4.01
N VAL A 73 2.86 3.04 4.92
CA VAL A 73 2.58 2.01 5.92
C VAL A 73 2.21 2.69 7.23
N TYR A 74 1.14 2.23 7.85
CA TYR A 74 0.64 2.77 9.10
C TYR A 74 0.59 1.69 10.19
N THR A 75 0.76 2.11 11.43
CA THR A 75 0.55 1.31 12.64
C THR A 75 -0.16 2.13 13.70
N PHE A 76 -0.41 1.54 14.87
CA PHE A 76 -0.97 2.26 16.00
C PHE A 76 0.12 2.60 17.03
N ASP A 77 0.04 3.80 17.59
CA ASP A 77 0.85 4.19 18.72
C ASP A 77 0.34 3.57 20.04
N ALA A 78 1.04 3.83 21.15
CA ALA A 78 0.68 3.31 22.47
C ALA A 78 -0.68 3.83 22.99
N ASN A 79 -1.22 4.90 22.41
CA ASN A 79 -2.52 5.48 22.76
C ASN A 79 -3.65 4.98 21.86
N GLY A 80 -3.33 4.13 20.86
CA GLY A 80 -4.27 3.60 19.88
C GLY A 80 -4.57 4.56 18.72
N PHE A 81 -3.76 5.58 18.50
CA PHE A 81 -3.88 6.46 17.33
C PHE A 81 -3.10 5.88 16.15
N LEU A 82 -3.73 5.93 14.98
CA LEU A 82 -3.09 5.53 13.74
C LEU A 82 -2.01 6.54 13.35
N ILE A 83 -0.78 6.07 13.23
CA ILE A 83 0.39 6.88 12.86
C ILE A 83 1.04 6.30 11.60
N GLU A 84 1.65 7.18 10.82
CA GLU A 84 2.53 6.79 9.72
C GLU A 84 3.80 6.18 10.28
N LEU A 85 4.13 4.98 9.79
CA LEU A 85 5.33 4.25 10.17
C LEU A 85 6.46 4.54 9.18
N ASP A 86 6.18 4.45 7.88
CA ASP A 86 7.13 4.72 6.81
C ASP A 86 6.44 4.96 5.47
N THR A 87 7.17 5.58 4.53
CA THR A 87 6.76 5.80 3.16
C THR A 87 7.73 5.12 2.19
N LEU A 88 7.23 4.19 1.40
CA LEU A 88 7.99 3.45 0.40
C LEU A 88 7.69 3.98 -1.00
N TYR A 89 8.73 4.36 -1.73
CA TYR A 89 8.62 4.81 -3.11
C TYR A 89 8.80 3.65 -4.09
N GLY A 90 8.03 3.69 -5.17
CA GLY A 90 8.03 2.70 -6.23
C GLY A 90 6.86 1.71 -6.15
N GLN A 91 6.16 1.57 -7.27
CA GLN A 91 4.98 0.71 -7.42
C GLN A 91 5.24 -0.76 -7.03
N ASN A 92 6.47 -1.24 -7.23
CA ASN A 92 6.84 -2.64 -6.98
C ASN A 92 7.33 -2.89 -5.54
N ASN A 93 7.43 -1.86 -4.70
CA ASN A 93 7.81 -2.00 -3.30
C ASN A 93 6.60 -2.43 -2.47
N THR A 94 6.34 -3.72 -2.43
CA THR A 94 5.15 -4.34 -1.82
C THR A 94 5.45 -5.13 -0.56
N THR A 95 6.62 -4.92 0.02
CA THR A 95 7.05 -5.57 1.27
C THR A 95 7.72 -4.54 2.17
N TYR A 96 7.35 -4.57 3.44
CA TYR A 96 7.97 -3.75 4.47
C TYR A 96 8.42 -4.62 5.64
N LEU A 97 9.66 -4.43 6.08
CA LEU A 97 10.25 -5.12 7.24
C LEU A 97 10.46 -4.12 8.36
N TYR A 98 10.01 -4.44 9.54
CA TYR A 98 10.07 -3.55 10.68
C TYR A 98 10.55 -4.25 11.96
N ASN A 99 11.53 -3.63 12.63
CA ASN A 99 11.97 -4.08 13.94
C ASN A 99 10.97 -3.66 15.01
N VAL A 100 10.17 -4.60 15.48
CA VAL A 100 9.22 -4.33 16.55
C VAL A 100 9.90 -4.39 17.92
N LEU A 101 9.56 -3.43 18.76
CA LEU A 101 9.94 -3.44 20.18
C LEU A 101 8.76 -3.97 20.99
N GLY A 102 8.96 -5.11 21.66
CA GLY A 102 7.94 -5.71 22.52
C GLY A 102 7.24 -6.93 21.92
N ASN A 103 6.32 -7.47 22.67
CA ASN A 103 5.56 -8.69 22.34
C ASN A 103 4.14 -8.27 21.91
N GLY A 104 3.93 -8.05 20.57
CA GLY A 104 2.62 -7.71 20.01
C GLY A 104 1.52 -8.72 20.35
N PRO A 105 0.26 -8.61 19.88
CA PRO A 105 0.00 -8.49 18.44
C PRO A 105 0.12 -7.07 17.92
N PHE A 106 0.62 -6.92 16.70
CA PHE A 106 0.79 -5.63 16.05
C PHE A 106 -0.15 -5.49 14.86
N SER A 107 -0.72 -4.30 14.69
CA SER A 107 -1.70 -4.01 13.66
C SER A 107 -1.16 -3.02 12.65
N TYR A 108 -1.37 -3.31 11.36
CA TYR A 108 -0.89 -2.51 10.24
C TYR A 108 -1.95 -2.30 9.18
N THR A 109 -1.85 -1.18 8.49
CA THR A 109 -2.59 -0.90 7.26
C THR A 109 -1.70 -0.15 6.28
N VAL A 110 -2.07 -0.17 4.99
CA VAL A 110 -1.29 0.43 3.91
C VAL A 110 -2.21 1.26 3.03
N ALA A 111 -1.74 2.41 2.57
CA ALA A 111 -2.37 3.18 1.52
C ALA A 111 -1.40 3.36 0.35
N ALA A 112 -1.89 3.40 -0.88
CA ALA A 112 -1.11 3.74 -2.06
C ALA A 112 -1.21 5.24 -2.34
N PHE A 113 -0.17 5.84 -2.90
CA PHE A 113 -0.21 7.21 -3.40
C PHE A 113 0.40 7.29 -4.80
N ASP A 114 -0.08 8.22 -5.59
CA ASP A 114 0.44 8.50 -6.93
C ASP A 114 1.44 9.67 -6.94
N SER A 115 1.95 10.00 -8.10
CA SER A 115 2.86 11.14 -8.30
C SER A 115 2.13 12.48 -8.37
N CYS A 116 0.80 12.48 -8.43
CA CYS A 116 -0.01 13.66 -8.61
C CYS A 116 -0.34 14.32 -7.26
N LEU A 117 -0.27 15.64 -7.23
CA LEU A 117 -0.60 16.40 -6.04
C LEU A 117 -2.08 16.78 -6.02
N THR A 118 -2.66 16.79 -4.83
CA THR A 118 -4.00 17.34 -4.61
C THR A 118 -4.02 18.86 -4.89
N THR A 119 -5.20 19.40 -5.15
CA THR A 119 -5.41 20.86 -5.28
C THR A 119 -5.51 21.57 -3.94
N THR A 120 -5.34 20.87 -2.82
CA THR A 120 -5.40 21.42 -1.46
C THR A 120 -4.15 22.24 -1.12
N ILE A 121 -4.26 23.12 -0.10
CA ILE A 121 -3.12 23.88 0.42
C ILE A 121 -2.91 23.51 1.90
N PRO A 122 -1.77 22.92 2.27
CA PRO A 122 -0.66 22.49 1.40
C PRO A 122 -1.03 21.34 0.47
N ALA A 123 -0.42 21.30 -0.71
CA ALA A 123 -0.62 20.20 -1.64
C ALA A 123 0.02 18.92 -1.09
N THR A 124 -0.70 17.81 -1.19
CA THR A 124 -0.25 16.48 -0.78
C THR A 124 -0.40 15.51 -1.96
N PHE A 125 0.31 14.38 -1.94
CA PHE A 125 0.07 13.33 -2.94
C PHE A 125 -1.38 12.83 -2.87
N GLN A 126 -1.95 12.54 -4.03
CA GLN A 126 -3.25 11.86 -4.08
C GLN A 126 -3.08 10.45 -3.52
N THR A 127 -3.81 10.15 -2.46
CA THR A 127 -3.64 8.90 -1.70
C THR A 127 -4.94 8.13 -1.66
N SER A 128 -4.87 6.82 -1.84
CA SER A 128 -6.02 5.92 -1.70
C SER A 128 -6.56 5.92 -0.27
N ALA A 129 -7.74 5.36 -0.07
CA ALA A 129 -8.15 4.92 1.25
C ALA A 129 -7.18 3.84 1.77
N LYS A 130 -7.10 3.70 3.09
CA LYS A 130 -6.28 2.67 3.73
C LYS A 130 -6.88 1.28 3.51
N ALA A 131 -6.01 0.29 3.34
CA ALA A 131 -6.39 -1.12 3.31
C ALA A 131 -7.13 -1.56 4.58
N ASN A 132 -7.78 -2.71 4.55
CA ASN A 132 -8.29 -3.33 5.76
C ASN A 132 -7.15 -3.55 6.76
N LEU A 133 -7.46 -3.37 8.04
CA LEU A 133 -6.49 -3.57 9.11
C LEU A 133 -6.14 -5.05 9.23
N HIS A 134 -4.86 -5.35 9.29
CA HIS A 134 -4.33 -6.68 9.56
C HIS A 134 -3.59 -6.69 10.88
N THR A 135 -3.82 -7.72 11.71
CA THR A 135 -3.16 -7.87 13.01
C THR A 135 -2.44 -9.21 13.09
N SER A 136 -1.17 -9.17 13.45
CA SER A 136 -0.31 -10.34 13.58
C SER A 136 -0.75 -11.28 14.70
N ILE A 137 -0.27 -12.52 14.66
CA ILE A 137 -0.46 -13.50 15.72
C ILE A 137 0.58 -13.28 16.81
N LEU A 138 0.16 -13.32 18.07
CA LEU A 138 1.04 -13.46 19.22
C LEU A 138 0.86 -14.84 19.84
N ALA A 139 1.93 -15.62 19.89
CA ALA A 139 1.97 -16.92 20.58
C ALA A 139 2.56 -16.76 21.98
N ASN A 140 1.94 -17.41 22.96
CA ASN A 140 2.41 -17.50 24.34
C ASN A 140 2.63 -18.95 24.72
N PHE A 141 3.74 -19.23 25.37
CA PHE A 141 4.12 -20.54 25.84
C PHE A 141 4.29 -20.50 27.36
N GLN A 142 3.65 -21.45 28.05
CA GLN A 142 3.79 -21.64 29.48
C GLN A 142 4.21 -23.08 29.78
N LEU A 143 5.22 -23.23 30.61
CA LEU A 143 5.69 -24.54 31.07
C LEU A 143 5.34 -24.70 32.55
N ASP A 144 4.59 -25.75 32.89
CA ASP A 144 4.39 -26.18 34.25
C ASP A 144 5.32 -27.34 34.58
N MET A 145 6.28 -27.08 35.46
CA MET A 145 7.34 -28.02 35.81
C MET A 145 6.85 -29.17 36.71
N CYS A 146 5.77 -28.96 37.48
CA CYS A 146 5.28 -30.00 38.38
C CYS A 146 4.52 -31.11 37.66
N PRO A 147 3.51 -30.87 36.84
CA PRO A 147 2.87 -31.90 36.00
C PRO A 147 3.66 -32.17 34.73
N GLN A 148 4.77 -31.46 34.47
CA GLN A 148 5.55 -31.55 33.22
C GLN A 148 4.72 -31.37 31.97
N THR A 149 3.82 -30.34 32.00
CA THR A 149 2.96 -29.99 30.89
C THR A 149 3.37 -28.67 30.28
N ALA A 150 3.18 -28.53 28.97
CA ALA A 150 3.37 -27.29 28.24
C ALA A 150 2.03 -26.82 27.68
N GLN A 151 1.74 -25.54 27.85
CA GLN A 151 0.56 -24.92 27.27
C GLN A 151 0.99 -23.87 26.25
N LEU A 152 0.48 -24.02 25.03
CA LEU A 152 0.61 -23.04 23.95
C LEU A 152 -0.74 -22.36 23.75
N SER A 153 -0.74 -21.04 23.71
CA SER A 153 -1.90 -20.21 23.35
C SER A 153 -1.49 -19.15 22.37
N TRP A 154 -2.43 -18.66 21.54
CA TRP A 154 -2.15 -17.60 20.59
C TRP A 154 -3.38 -16.71 20.36
N THR A 155 -3.14 -15.50 19.86
CA THR A 155 -4.18 -14.60 19.39
C THR A 155 -4.60 -14.95 17.97
N ASN A 156 -5.84 -14.68 17.61
CA ASN A 156 -6.30 -14.88 16.23
C ASN A 156 -5.67 -13.82 15.31
N TYR A 157 -5.31 -14.25 14.10
CA TYR A 157 -4.99 -13.32 13.02
C TYR A 157 -6.26 -12.55 12.60
N LEU A 158 -6.14 -11.23 12.40
CA LEU A 158 -7.21 -10.38 11.89
C LEU A 158 -6.83 -9.81 10.53
N GLY A 159 -7.81 -9.59 9.66
CA GLY A 159 -7.65 -8.95 8.34
C GLY A 159 -7.86 -9.89 7.16
N ALA A 160 -7.77 -11.22 7.37
CA ALA A 160 -8.08 -12.21 6.35
C ALA A 160 -8.84 -13.39 6.95
N THR A 161 -9.47 -14.18 6.09
CA THR A 161 -10.13 -15.43 6.50
C THR A 161 -9.06 -16.47 6.82
N VAL A 162 -9.00 -16.93 8.06
CA VAL A 162 -8.11 -18.00 8.51
C VAL A 162 -8.80 -19.36 8.30
N ILE A 163 -8.14 -20.28 7.62
CA ILE A 163 -8.62 -21.63 7.37
C ILE A 163 -8.15 -22.58 8.48
N SER A 164 -6.88 -22.49 8.87
CA SER A 164 -6.28 -23.33 9.90
C SER A 164 -5.04 -22.67 10.52
N TYR A 165 -4.67 -23.14 11.71
CA TYR A 165 -3.37 -22.86 12.31
C TYR A 165 -2.57 -24.18 12.38
N GLU A 166 -1.31 -24.12 12.04
CA GLU A 166 -0.39 -25.25 12.15
C GLU A 166 0.64 -24.96 13.24
N ILE A 167 0.92 -25.96 14.06
CA ILE A 167 1.89 -25.87 15.15
C ILE A 167 3.11 -26.71 14.77
N TRP A 168 4.27 -26.08 14.79
CA TRP A 168 5.56 -26.71 14.52
C TRP A 168 6.40 -26.69 15.80
N GLY A 169 7.02 -27.82 16.12
CA GLY A 169 7.91 -28.01 17.29
C GLY A 169 9.26 -28.57 16.89
#